data_edfe294187366f7b73f732bb96d8e570
#
_entry.id   edfe294187366f7b73f732bb96d8e570
#
_cell.length_a   1.000
_cell.length_b   1.000
_cell.length_c   1.000
_cell.angle_alpha   90.00
_cell.angle_beta   90.00
_cell.angle_gamma   90.00
#
_symmetry.space_group_name_H-M   'P 1'
#
loop_
_entity.id
_entity.type
_entity.pdbx_description
1 polymer ?
#
loop_
_entity_poly.entity_id
_entity_poly.type
_entity_poly.pdbx_seq_one_letter_code
_entity_poly.pdbx_strand_id
1 'polypeptide(L)'
;MTQLMEPKQPRRTAERTLRQPPGPVSYWLIAKKQDNRLEVLTIRTDDEQETLPVFSSEEEAKIILQFGGVTGGWRARESSAGELVSVLSGPCAGVQKVALDPSPEMVVEGTVSLVSLLRESFMNLIMARRSGRLLKASRQ
;
A
#
# COMPACT_ATOMS: atom_id res chain seq x y z
N MET A 1 -12.45 -35.04 5.19
CA MET A 1 -13.16 -34.25 6.01
C MET A 1 -12.50 -32.98 6.47
N THR A 2 -11.32 -33.03 7.06
CA THR A 2 -10.68 -31.80 7.48
C THR A 2 -10.40 -30.91 6.30
N GLN A 3 -10.16 -31.45 5.18
CA GLN A 3 -9.88 -30.62 4.03
C GLN A 3 -11.02 -29.68 3.71
N LEU A 4 -12.21 -30.07 4.06
CA LEU A 4 -13.34 -29.23 3.78
C LEU A 4 -13.28 -27.92 4.51
N MET A 5 -12.67 -27.94 5.69
CA MET A 5 -12.60 -26.72 6.45
C MET A 5 -11.64 -25.72 5.86
N GLU A 6 -10.57 -26.21 5.31
CA GLU A 6 -9.58 -25.30 4.78
C GLU A 6 -10.09 -24.45 3.63
N PRO A 7 -10.75 -25.05 2.64
CA PRO A 7 -11.28 -24.20 1.58
C PRO A 7 -12.32 -23.23 2.09
N LYS A 8 -13.06 -23.63 3.10
CA LYS A 8 -14.10 -22.75 3.60
C LYS A 8 -13.55 -21.52 4.26
N GLN A 9 -12.42 -21.64 4.93
CA GLN A 9 -11.87 -20.50 5.62
C GLN A 9 -11.51 -19.36 4.69
N PRO A 10 -10.78 -19.59 3.62
CA PRO A 10 -10.51 -18.48 2.70
C PRO A 10 -11.78 -17.89 2.13
N ARG A 11 -12.74 -18.73 1.82
CA ARG A 11 -13.99 -18.22 1.30
C ARG A 11 -14.73 -17.36 2.30
N ARG A 12 -14.73 -17.81 3.55
CA ARG A 12 -15.39 -17.04 4.58
C ARG A 12 -14.79 -15.68 4.74
N THR A 13 -13.48 -15.60 4.68
CA THR A 13 -12.80 -14.32 4.78
C THR A 13 -13.20 -13.41 3.64
N ALA A 14 -13.25 -13.94 2.43
CA ALA A 14 -13.64 -13.15 1.29
C ALA A 14 -15.08 -12.66 1.41
N GLU A 15 -15.94 -13.54 1.86
CA GLU A 15 -17.34 -13.16 2.03
C GLU A 15 -17.48 -12.06 3.07
N ARG A 16 -16.74 -12.17 4.15
CA ARG A 16 -16.81 -11.16 5.17
C ARG A 16 -16.36 -9.81 4.63
N THR A 17 -15.30 -9.80 3.84
CA THR A 17 -14.82 -8.56 3.24
C THR A 17 -15.88 -7.96 2.34
N LEU A 18 -16.52 -8.80 1.54
CA LEU A 18 -17.52 -8.31 0.62
C LEU A 18 -18.75 -7.77 1.34
N ARG A 19 -19.08 -8.37 2.47
CA ARG A 19 -20.27 -7.97 3.18
C ARG A 19 -20.06 -6.80 4.11
N GLN A 20 -18.82 -6.50 4.41
CA GLN A 20 -18.56 -5.37 5.28
C GLN A 20 -18.98 -4.08 4.62
N PRO A 21 -19.57 -3.18 5.39
CA PRO A 21 -19.93 -1.89 4.82
C PRO A 21 -18.66 -1.16 4.40
N PRO A 22 -18.76 -0.33 3.38
CA PRO A 22 -17.61 0.45 2.96
C PRO A 22 -17.24 1.42 4.06
N GLY A 23 -16.13 1.16 4.66
CA GLY A 23 -15.57 2.04 5.66
C GLY A 23 -14.38 2.77 5.11
N PRO A 24 -13.68 3.48 5.96
CA PRO A 24 -12.45 4.14 5.52
C PRO A 24 -11.47 3.09 5.05
N VAL A 25 -10.90 3.34 3.89
CA VAL A 25 -9.89 2.45 3.34
C VAL A 25 -8.56 2.80 3.98
N SER A 26 -7.89 1.79 4.49
CA SER A 26 -6.57 1.94 5.07
C SER A 26 -5.52 1.44 4.12
N TYR A 27 -4.38 2.10 4.17
CA TYR A 27 -3.20 1.71 3.44
C TYR A 27 -2.06 1.53 4.43
N TRP A 28 -1.06 0.78 4.04
CA TRP A 28 0.06 0.52 4.92
C TRP A 28 1.35 0.93 4.24
N LEU A 29 2.18 1.60 4.99
CA LEU A 29 3.50 2.05 4.55
C LEU A 29 4.54 1.43 5.46
N ILE A 30 5.78 1.47 5.03
CA ILE A 30 6.89 1.09 5.88
C ILE A 30 7.63 2.37 6.27
N ALA A 31 7.72 2.62 7.56
CA ALA A 31 8.26 3.87 8.04
C ALA A 31 9.07 3.65 9.31
N LYS A 32 9.86 4.63 9.67
CA LYS A 32 10.56 4.63 10.94
C LYS A 32 10.63 6.05 11.46
N LYS A 33 10.72 6.16 12.78
CA LYS A 33 10.92 7.44 13.43
C LYS A 33 12.39 7.67 13.66
N GLN A 34 12.84 8.85 13.26
CA GLN A 34 14.23 9.23 13.47
C GLN A 34 14.26 10.71 13.82
N ASP A 35 14.75 11.03 15.03
CA ASP A 35 14.87 12.41 15.47
C ASP A 35 13.55 13.17 15.38
N ASN A 36 12.48 12.55 15.87
CA ASN A 36 11.12 13.14 15.84
C ASN A 36 10.59 13.33 14.44
N ARG A 37 11.22 12.74 13.46
CA ARG A 37 10.75 12.81 12.09
C ARG A 37 10.31 11.43 11.64
N LEU A 38 9.28 11.42 10.82
CA LEU A 38 8.83 10.18 10.22
C LEU A 38 9.51 10.03 8.87
N GLU A 39 10.25 8.95 8.73
CA GLU A 39 10.89 8.63 7.48
C GLU A 39 10.15 7.49 6.83
N VAL A 40 9.77 7.65 5.56
CA VAL A 40 8.99 6.65 4.83
C VAL A 40 9.90 5.94 3.86
N LEU A 41 9.78 4.62 3.82
CA LEU A 41 10.61 3.81 2.94
C LEU A 41 10.24 4.06 1.48
N THR A 42 11.25 4.36 0.68
CA THR A 42 11.09 4.41 -0.76
C THR A 42 12.10 3.46 -1.39
N ILE A 43 11.84 3.06 -2.62
CA ILE A 43 12.66 2.11 -3.33
C ILE A 43 13.14 2.77 -4.61
N ARG A 44 14.45 2.73 -4.85
CA ARG A 44 15.00 3.21 -6.11
C ARG A 44 15.04 2.06 -7.09
N THR A 45 14.41 2.27 -8.22
CA THR A 45 14.35 1.24 -9.25
C THR A 45 15.52 1.34 -10.21
N ASP A 46 15.61 0.38 -11.13
CA ASP A 46 16.72 0.34 -12.08
C ASP A 46 16.79 1.58 -12.96
N ASP A 47 15.64 2.19 -13.24
CA ASP A 47 15.61 3.41 -14.03
C ASP A 47 15.82 4.64 -13.16
N GLU A 48 16.30 4.43 -11.93
CA GLU A 48 16.67 5.49 -10.99
C GLU A 48 15.49 6.36 -10.58
N GLN A 49 14.30 5.80 -10.61
CA GLN A 49 13.13 6.50 -10.12
C GLN A 49 12.81 6.06 -8.71
N GLU A 50 12.36 7.02 -7.90
CA GLU A 50 11.95 6.71 -6.55
C GLU A 50 10.51 6.26 -6.55
N THR A 51 10.24 5.18 -5.86
CA THR A 51 8.94 4.56 -5.82
C THR A 51 8.54 4.33 -4.37
N LEU A 52 7.32 4.70 -4.02
CA LEU A 52 6.78 4.47 -2.69
C LEU A 52 6.00 3.17 -2.69
N PRO A 53 6.41 2.18 -1.91
CA PRO A 53 5.60 0.97 -1.78
C PRO A 53 4.43 1.21 -0.84
N VAL A 54 3.25 0.81 -1.27
CA VAL A 54 2.02 0.93 -0.50
C VAL A 54 1.38 -0.45 -0.44
N PHE A 55 0.91 -0.82 0.73
CA PHE A 55 0.38 -2.15 0.96
C PHE A 55 -1.07 -2.07 1.37
N SER A 56 -1.84 -3.06 0.97
CA SER A 56 -3.26 -3.11 1.28
C SER A 56 -3.54 -3.69 2.66
N SER A 57 -2.55 -4.31 3.28
CA SER A 57 -2.71 -4.87 4.60
C SER A 57 -1.41 -4.83 5.35
N GLU A 58 -1.50 -4.94 6.67
CA GLU A 58 -0.31 -4.97 7.50
C GLU A 58 0.55 -6.19 7.18
N GLU A 59 -0.09 -7.30 6.85
CA GLU A 59 0.64 -8.51 6.57
C GLU A 59 1.53 -8.38 5.35
N GLU A 60 1.02 -7.72 4.31
CA GLU A 60 1.84 -7.51 3.13
C GLU A 60 3.05 -6.66 3.45
N ALA A 61 2.87 -5.62 4.25
CA ALA A 61 4.00 -4.79 4.65
C ALA A 61 5.00 -5.58 5.49
N LYS A 62 4.51 -6.43 6.39
CA LYS A 62 5.39 -7.22 7.24
C LYS A 62 6.20 -8.23 6.44
N ILE A 63 5.64 -8.76 5.38
CA ILE A 63 6.38 -9.67 4.52
C ILE A 63 7.60 -8.96 3.92
N ILE A 64 7.44 -7.72 3.52
CA ILE A 64 8.57 -6.96 3.01
C ILE A 64 9.60 -6.72 4.10
N LEU A 65 9.15 -6.39 5.30
CA LEU A 65 10.09 -6.20 6.41
C LEU A 65 10.90 -7.45 6.70
N GLN A 66 10.29 -8.60 6.48
CA GLN A 66 10.92 -9.87 6.80
C GLN A 66 11.81 -10.38 5.67
N PHE A 67 11.39 -10.23 4.43
CA PHE A 67 12.05 -10.86 3.31
C PHE A 67 12.55 -9.89 2.25
N GLY A 68 12.28 -8.61 2.36
CA GLY A 68 12.61 -7.64 1.33
C GLY A 68 13.95 -6.96 1.50
N GLY A 69 14.79 -7.44 2.41
CA GLY A 69 16.10 -6.84 2.61
C GLY A 69 16.06 -5.52 3.36
N VAL A 70 14.99 -5.24 4.07
CA VAL A 70 14.84 -3.99 4.80
C VAL A 70 15.33 -4.19 6.22
N THR A 71 16.26 -3.36 6.66
CA THR A 71 16.83 -3.44 8.00
C THR A 71 16.81 -2.08 8.66
N GLY A 72 16.91 -2.07 9.99
CA GLY A 72 17.15 -0.81 10.69
C GLY A 72 15.94 -0.13 11.27
N GLY A 73 15.06 -0.83 11.96
CA GLY A 73 14.01 -0.17 12.72
C GLY A 73 12.79 0.26 11.93
N TRP A 74 12.64 -0.23 10.74
CA TRP A 74 11.45 0.05 9.94
C TRP A 74 10.25 -0.74 10.43
N ARG A 75 9.09 -0.15 10.35
CA ARG A 75 7.86 -0.78 10.80
C ARG A 75 6.72 -0.51 9.84
N ALA A 76 5.73 -1.39 9.86
CA ALA A 76 4.49 -1.17 9.12
C ALA A 76 3.69 -0.08 9.82
N ARG A 77 3.15 0.85 9.04
CA ARG A 77 2.40 1.97 9.57
C ARG A 77 1.12 2.14 8.77
N GLU A 78 0.00 2.15 9.48
CA GLU A 78 -1.28 2.36 8.85
C GLU A 78 -1.48 3.82 8.49
N SER A 79 -2.05 4.08 7.32
CA SER A 79 -2.29 5.43 6.85
C SER A 79 -3.65 5.50 6.17
N SER A 80 -4.38 6.55 6.46
CA SER A 80 -5.62 6.82 5.75
C SER A 80 -5.31 7.40 4.38
N ALA A 81 -6.35 7.47 3.53
CA ALA A 81 -6.17 8.09 2.22
C ALA A 81 -5.68 9.52 2.34
N GLY A 82 -6.24 10.27 3.29
CA GLY A 82 -5.83 11.65 3.49
C GLY A 82 -4.39 11.77 3.95
N GLU A 83 -3.98 10.89 4.86
CA GLU A 83 -2.59 10.90 5.30
C GLU A 83 -1.65 10.54 4.17
N LEU A 84 -2.07 9.61 3.33
CA LEU A 84 -1.24 9.18 2.21
C LEU A 84 -1.07 10.30 1.20
N VAL A 85 -2.14 11.04 0.93
CA VAL A 85 -2.05 12.19 0.05
C VAL A 85 -1.08 13.22 0.64
N SER A 86 -1.15 13.42 1.96
CA SER A 86 -0.22 14.35 2.62
C SER A 86 1.22 13.89 2.49
N VAL A 87 1.47 12.60 2.63
CA VAL A 87 2.81 12.06 2.47
C VAL A 87 3.32 12.31 1.05
N LEU A 88 2.47 12.04 0.06
CA LEU A 88 2.87 12.19 -1.34
C LEU A 88 3.00 13.65 -1.76
N SER A 89 2.35 14.55 -1.05
CA SER A 89 2.45 15.98 -1.34
C SER A 89 3.54 16.66 -0.53
N GLY A 90 4.06 15.99 0.51
CA GLY A 90 5.05 16.56 1.40
C GLY A 90 6.35 15.77 1.36
N PRO A 91 6.59 14.89 2.35
CA PRO A 91 7.88 14.21 2.45
C PRO A 91 8.24 13.40 1.20
N CYS A 92 7.24 12.87 0.51
CA CYS A 92 7.48 12.07 -0.68
C CYS A 92 7.08 12.78 -1.96
N ALA A 93 7.16 14.10 -1.97
CA ALA A 93 6.77 14.87 -3.15
C ALA A 93 7.68 14.57 -4.35
N GLY A 94 8.89 14.10 -4.11
CA GLY A 94 9.81 13.75 -5.19
C GLY A 94 9.64 12.33 -5.71
N VAL A 95 8.73 11.56 -5.13
CA VAL A 95 8.49 10.21 -5.59
C VAL A 95 7.69 10.24 -6.89
N GLN A 96 8.14 9.50 -7.88
CA GLN A 96 7.48 9.51 -9.18
C GLN A 96 6.40 8.44 -9.29
N LYS A 97 6.56 7.34 -8.59
CA LYS A 97 5.66 6.20 -8.73
C LYS A 97 5.28 5.62 -7.39
N VAL A 98 4.16 4.93 -7.38
CA VAL A 98 3.68 4.21 -6.20
C VAL A 98 3.51 2.75 -6.60
N ALA A 99 4.14 1.85 -5.87
CA ALA A 99 4.05 0.41 -6.12
C ALA A 99 3.00 -0.17 -5.19
N LEU A 100 2.08 -0.97 -5.75
CA LEU A 100 0.99 -1.54 -4.98
C LEU A 100 1.33 -2.99 -4.65
N ASP A 101 1.41 -3.29 -3.36
CA ASP A 101 1.67 -4.64 -2.85
C ASP A 101 2.82 -5.34 -3.56
N PRO A 102 4.01 -4.70 -3.64
CA PRO A 102 5.13 -5.37 -4.29
C PRO A 102 5.56 -6.59 -3.49
N SER A 103 6.03 -7.61 -4.19
CA SER A 103 6.56 -8.79 -3.52
C SER A 103 7.99 -8.53 -3.03
N PRO A 104 8.47 -9.32 -2.07
CA PRO A 104 9.86 -9.17 -1.62
C PRO A 104 10.87 -9.31 -2.75
N GLU A 105 10.60 -10.20 -3.70
CA GLU A 105 11.51 -10.37 -4.81
C GLU A 105 11.60 -9.12 -5.66
N MET A 106 10.45 -8.48 -5.90
CA MET A 106 10.46 -7.24 -6.66
C MET A 106 11.24 -6.15 -5.95
N VAL A 107 11.13 -6.10 -4.63
CA VAL A 107 11.87 -5.10 -3.85
C VAL A 107 13.36 -5.35 -3.96
N VAL A 108 13.78 -6.61 -3.78
CA VAL A 108 15.19 -6.94 -3.83
C VAL A 108 15.77 -6.73 -5.22
N GLU A 109 15.01 -7.08 -6.25
CA GLU A 109 15.50 -7.01 -7.62
C GLU A 109 15.29 -5.66 -8.28
N GLY A 110 14.57 -4.75 -7.60
CA GLY A 110 14.35 -3.44 -8.19
C GLY A 110 13.31 -3.42 -9.29
N THR A 111 12.44 -4.41 -9.34
CA THR A 111 11.44 -4.52 -10.42
C THR A 111 10.05 -4.09 -9.96
N VAL A 112 9.97 -3.26 -8.92
CA VAL A 112 8.66 -2.81 -8.41
C VAL A 112 7.90 -1.99 -9.44
N SER A 113 8.57 -1.50 -10.47
CA SER A 113 7.87 -0.75 -11.50
C SER A 113 6.79 -1.57 -12.18
N LEU A 114 6.89 -2.90 -12.13
CA LEU A 114 5.90 -3.77 -12.74
C LEU A 114 4.53 -3.66 -12.08
N VAL A 115 4.49 -3.21 -10.82
CA VAL A 115 3.24 -3.06 -10.10
C VAL A 115 3.02 -1.61 -9.67
N SER A 116 3.59 -0.68 -10.42
CA SER A 116 3.60 0.73 -10.04
C SER A 116 2.65 1.55 -10.89
N LEU A 117 2.14 2.61 -10.28
CA LEU A 117 1.39 3.65 -10.93
C LEU A 117 2.14 4.96 -10.78
N LEU A 118 1.90 5.90 -11.69
CA LEU A 118 2.39 7.23 -11.48
C LEU A 118 1.77 7.82 -10.22
N ARG A 119 2.54 8.67 -9.56
CA ARG A 119 2.09 9.28 -8.31
C ARG A 119 0.72 9.94 -8.47
N GLU A 120 0.55 10.69 -9.52
CA GLU A 120 -0.70 11.40 -9.72
C GLU A 120 -1.85 10.46 -10.01
N SER A 121 -1.58 9.40 -10.77
CA SER A 121 -2.62 8.41 -11.05
C SER A 121 -3.06 7.72 -9.76
N PHE A 122 -2.10 7.40 -8.90
CA PHE A 122 -2.43 6.78 -7.64
C PHE A 122 -3.23 7.73 -6.75
N MET A 123 -2.82 9.00 -6.70
CA MET A 123 -3.54 9.97 -5.88
C MET A 123 -4.98 10.12 -6.37
N ASN A 124 -5.17 10.14 -7.68
CA ASN A 124 -6.52 10.21 -8.22
C ASN A 124 -7.33 8.98 -7.85
N LEU A 125 -6.70 7.83 -7.87
CA LEU A 125 -7.37 6.58 -7.52
C LEU A 125 -7.86 6.58 -6.08
N ILE A 126 -6.99 6.96 -5.15
CA ILE A 126 -7.40 6.94 -3.74
C ILE A 126 -8.39 8.04 -3.42
N MET A 127 -8.31 9.16 -4.11
CA MET A 127 -9.30 10.21 -3.93
C MET A 127 -10.65 9.78 -4.47
N ALA A 128 -10.67 9.09 -5.59
CA ALA A 128 -11.91 8.55 -6.13
C ALA A 128 -12.54 7.55 -5.17
N ARG A 129 -11.72 6.70 -4.58
CA ARG A 129 -12.23 5.74 -3.61
C ARG A 129 -12.77 6.43 -2.37
N ARG A 130 -12.07 7.46 -1.92
CA ARG A 130 -12.51 8.23 -0.78
C ARG A 130 -13.85 8.89 -1.06
N SER A 131 -14.08 9.28 -2.32
CA SER A 131 -15.30 9.95 -2.74
C SER A 131 -16.22 9.00 -3.50
N GLY A 132 -16.26 7.75 -3.10
CA GLY A 132 -16.99 6.74 -3.83
C GLY A 132 -18.45 7.08 -4.02
N ARG A 133 -19.04 7.77 -3.06
CA ARG A 133 -20.45 8.17 -3.20
C ARG A 133 -20.67 9.12 -4.34
N LEU A 134 -19.75 10.05 -4.50
CA LEU A 134 -19.86 10.99 -5.61
C LEU A 134 -19.76 10.29 -6.95
N LEU A 135 -18.87 9.34 -7.03
CA LEU A 135 -18.72 8.57 -8.25
C LEU A 135 -20.00 7.84 -8.60
N LYS A 136 -20.60 7.21 -7.58
CA LYS A 136 -21.84 6.51 -7.82
C LYS A 136 -22.95 7.45 -8.25
N ALA A 137 -23.05 8.58 -7.61
CA ALA A 137 -24.06 9.55 -7.98
C ALA A 137 -23.87 10.03 -9.40
N SER A 138 -22.63 10.21 -9.80
CA SER A 138 -22.37 10.69 -11.15
C SER A 138 -22.83 9.72 -12.21
N ARG A 139 -22.83 8.45 -11.89
CA ARG A 139 -23.20 7.46 -12.87
C ARG A 139 -24.68 7.34 -13.05
N GLN A 140 -25.43 7.83 -12.14
CA GLN A 140 -26.87 7.76 -12.25
C GLN A 140 -27.40 8.91 -13.08
#